data_6341b1c0bb22d95751ade78ef231e1a9
#
_entry.id   6341b1c0bb22d95751ade78ef231e1a9
#
_cell.length_a   1.000
_cell.length_b   1.000
_cell.length_c   1.000
_cell.angle_alpha   90.00
_cell.angle_beta   90.00
_cell.angle_gamma   90.00
#
_symmetry.space_group_name_H-M   'P 1'
#
loop_
_entity.id
_entity.type
_entity.pdbx_description
1 polymer ?
#
loop_
_entity_poly.entity_id
_entity_poly.type
_entity_poly.pdbx_seq_one_letter_code
_entity_poly.pdbx_strand_id
1 'polypeptide(L)'
;MLFSCGSESEDVSSVNQQTILIYMPWSGSESYEGLYPNFLHNLDSIETAIVRRKGLGKTRALIFISETASTSKLYEIIYEKDACKRELLKTYTGTAYTTAEGIAEILNDTRNTAQALNYALMVGCHGVGWTYFSDWNDYPYEAKSHALRVKRNRPSDNQFERTRFFGSVEDDRWATNIETLAEGIRKSGLHLQFILFDDCYMANVEVAYELRDVTNFLIASTSEIMSIGMPYAEMWKSLNVQAPNYKSAVDAFHSFYTNYRTPCGTIAAIDCRQMDHLAAVMKQINEHYTFDESLLEKIQVLDGFNEPIFFDMGDYVAKLCTDPYLIEKFNNQLAKTVVNKANTPKIYSYLYWIPKYYDIRTFSGLTISDPSQNVVANQGKERTNWWKATHN
;
A
#
# COMPACT_ATOMS: atom_id res chain seq x y z
N MET A 1 28.90 -34.03 43.32
CA MET A 1 29.14 -33.19 42.13
C MET A 1 27.84 -32.53 41.80
N LEU A 2 27.74 -31.23 42.11
CA LEU A 2 26.57 -30.41 41.74
C LEU A 2 26.93 -29.73 40.40
N PHE A 3 26.20 -30.08 39.33
CA PHE A 3 26.25 -29.37 38.07
C PHE A 3 25.45 -28.09 38.22
N SER A 4 26.12 -26.95 38.24
CA SER A 4 25.49 -25.64 38.10
C SER A 4 25.12 -25.47 36.63
N CYS A 5 23.84 -25.49 36.30
CA CYS A 5 23.32 -24.97 35.05
C CYS A 5 23.40 -23.45 35.14
N GLY A 6 24.46 -22.86 34.57
CA GLY A 6 24.50 -21.44 34.27
C GLY A 6 23.45 -21.13 33.21
N SER A 7 22.35 -20.49 33.59
CA SER A 7 21.50 -19.80 32.62
C SER A 7 22.27 -18.61 32.09
N GLU A 8 22.83 -18.71 30.89
CA GLU A 8 23.22 -17.53 30.15
C GLU A 8 21.94 -16.70 29.93
N SER A 9 21.78 -15.66 30.72
CA SER A 9 20.78 -14.64 30.44
C SER A 9 21.27 -13.92 29.18
N GLU A 10 20.69 -14.23 28.02
CA GLU A 10 20.90 -13.41 26.85
C GLU A 10 20.60 -11.94 27.23
N ASP A 11 21.56 -11.07 26.99
CA ASP A 11 21.42 -9.65 27.25
C ASP A 11 20.39 -9.06 26.29
N VAL A 12 19.12 -9.03 26.71
CA VAL A 12 17.98 -8.48 25.95
C VAL A 12 18.23 -7.04 25.50
N SER A 13 19.21 -6.35 26.11
CA SER A 13 19.60 -5.00 25.72
C SER A 13 20.28 -4.94 24.34
N SER A 14 20.82 -6.05 23.84
CA SER A 14 21.50 -6.16 22.54
C SER A 14 20.56 -6.49 21.38
N VAL A 15 19.32 -6.91 21.63
CA VAL A 15 18.37 -7.33 20.59
C VAL A 15 17.81 -6.13 19.83
N ASN A 16 17.82 -6.20 18.50
CA ASN A 16 17.14 -5.21 17.67
C ASN A 16 15.63 -5.22 17.94
N GLN A 17 15.06 -4.05 18.07
CA GLN A 17 13.63 -3.91 18.39
C GLN A 17 12.76 -3.99 17.17
N GLN A 18 13.26 -3.51 16.01
CA GLN A 18 12.52 -3.51 14.76
C GLN A 18 13.48 -3.63 13.59
N THR A 19 13.08 -4.38 12.57
CA THR A 19 13.66 -4.35 11.23
C THR A 19 12.61 -3.89 10.24
N ILE A 20 12.92 -2.86 9.46
CA ILE A 20 12.09 -2.37 8.36
C ILE A 20 12.72 -2.81 7.05
N LEU A 21 11.97 -3.54 6.23
CA LEU A 21 12.31 -3.77 4.82
C LEU A 21 11.62 -2.70 3.97
N ILE A 22 12.41 -1.92 3.25
CA ILE A 22 11.96 -1.01 2.20
C ILE A 22 11.99 -1.83 0.91
N TYR A 23 10.80 -2.15 0.38
CA TYR A 23 10.61 -3.08 -0.72
C TYR A 23 10.16 -2.32 -1.96
N MET A 24 11.05 -2.20 -2.94
CA MET A 24 10.88 -1.46 -4.18
C MET A 24 11.06 -2.40 -5.38
N PRO A 25 10.05 -3.22 -5.72
CA PRO A 25 10.12 -4.13 -6.84
C PRO A 25 10.13 -3.37 -8.17
N TRP A 26 10.44 -4.07 -9.27
CA TRP A 26 10.44 -3.47 -10.59
C TRP A 26 9.07 -2.88 -10.95
N SER A 27 9.07 -1.62 -11.36
CA SER A 27 7.86 -0.86 -11.69
C SER A 27 7.84 -0.36 -13.15
N GLY A 28 8.84 -0.74 -13.95
CA GLY A 28 9.00 -0.29 -15.34
C GLY A 28 8.71 -1.36 -16.38
N SER A 29 9.15 -1.10 -17.61
CA SER A 29 9.14 -2.02 -18.75
C SER A 29 10.56 -2.39 -19.16
N GLU A 30 10.73 -3.08 -20.28
CA GLU A 30 12.07 -3.36 -20.85
C GLU A 30 12.79 -2.09 -21.32
N SER A 31 12.04 -1.04 -21.68
CA SER A 31 12.57 0.21 -22.26
C SER A 31 12.37 1.44 -21.40
N TYR A 32 11.68 1.30 -20.27
CA TYR A 32 11.37 2.39 -19.35
C TYR A 32 11.57 1.96 -17.91
N GLU A 33 12.30 2.73 -17.15
CA GLU A 33 12.72 2.40 -15.77
C GLU A 33 11.64 2.64 -14.70
N GLY A 34 10.45 3.10 -15.11
CA GLY A 34 9.31 3.30 -14.21
C GLY A 34 9.61 4.28 -13.08
N LEU A 35 9.33 3.87 -11.85
CA LEU A 35 9.53 4.67 -10.66
C LEU A 35 10.95 4.57 -10.08
N TYR A 36 11.87 3.85 -10.70
CA TYR A 36 13.22 3.65 -10.13
C TYR A 36 13.93 4.96 -9.74
N PRO A 37 13.93 6.05 -10.55
CA PRO A 37 14.52 7.32 -10.13
C PRO A 37 13.84 7.94 -8.91
N ASN A 38 12.51 7.77 -8.78
CA ASN A 38 11.76 8.24 -7.62
C ASN A 38 12.12 7.44 -6.37
N PHE A 39 12.34 6.12 -6.50
CA PHE A 39 12.79 5.27 -5.40
C PHE A 39 14.14 5.71 -4.85
N LEU A 40 15.09 6.04 -5.71
CA LEU A 40 16.38 6.55 -5.27
C LEU A 40 16.21 7.85 -4.46
N HIS A 41 15.34 8.76 -4.90
CA HIS A 41 15.03 9.99 -4.17
C HIS A 41 14.35 9.71 -2.82
N ASN A 42 13.44 8.73 -2.77
CA ASN A 42 12.78 8.33 -1.53
C ASN A 42 13.78 7.70 -0.54
N LEU A 43 14.73 6.90 -1.03
CA LEU A 43 15.81 6.36 -0.20
C LEU A 43 16.71 7.46 0.36
N ASP A 44 17.06 8.47 -0.45
CA ASP A 44 17.84 9.64 0.01
C ASP A 44 17.07 10.43 1.10
N SER A 45 15.74 10.49 1.00
CA SER A 45 14.88 11.11 2.02
C SER A 45 14.89 10.32 3.34
N ILE A 46 14.88 8.99 3.28
CA ILE A 46 15.00 8.11 4.45
C ILE A 46 16.38 8.29 5.10
N GLU A 47 17.46 8.27 4.32
CA GLU A 47 18.82 8.48 4.79
C GLU A 47 19.00 9.85 5.44
N THR A 48 18.36 10.90 4.85
CA THR A 48 18.31 12.23 5.46
C THR A 48 17.65 12.20 6.84
N ALA A 49 16.56 11.47 6.99
CA ALA A 49 15.88 11.31 8.29
C ALA A 49 16.76 10.57 9.31
N ILE A 50 17.48 9.53 8.87
CA ILE A 50 18.43 8.77 9.73
C ILE A 50 19.56 9.68 10.20
N VAL A 51 20.14 10.47 9.30
CA VAL A 51 21.22 11.43 9.63
C VAL A 51 20.72 12.48 10.63
N ARG A 52 19.54 13.06 10.42
CA ARG A 52 18.92 14.02 11.35
C ARG A 52 18.71 13.45 12.75
N ARG A 53 18.43 12.14 12.85
CA ARG A 53 18.27 11.42 14.11
C ARG A 53 19.58 10.93 14.73
N LYS A 54 20.71 11.11 14.05
CA LYS A 54 22.03 10.57 14.42
C LYS A 54 22.03 9.04 14.55
N GLY A 55 21.36 8.38 13.60
CA GLY A 55 21.36 6.93 13.46
C GLY A 55 20.00 6.25 13.56
N LEU A 56 20.03 4.92 13.57
CA LEU A 56 18.86 4.03 13.56
C LEU A 56 18.43 3.61 14.98
N GLY A 57 19.26 3.86 16.02
CA GLY A 57 19.00 3.37 17.37
C GLY A 57 19.06 1.83 17.46
N LYS A 58 18.01 1.21 18.01
CA LYS A 58 17.85 -0.25 18.09
C LYS A 58 17.01 -0.82 16.94
N THR A 59 17.03 -0.16 15.79
CA THR A 59 16.30 -0.62 14.59
C THR A 59 17.28 -0.81 13.45
N ARG A 60 16.89 -1.63 12.48
CA ARG A 60 17.65 -1.86 11.25
C ARG A 60 16.78 -1.53 10.06
N ALA A 61 17.37 -1.07 8.98
CA ALA A 61 16.70 -0.74 7.73
C ALA A 61 17.40 -1.46 6.58
N LEU A 62 16.65 -2.31 5.89
CA LEU A 62 17.10 -3.00 4.69
C LEU A 62 16.33 -2.49 3.49
N ILE A 63 16.95 -2.54 2.33
CA ILE A 63 16.38 -2.09 1.06
C ILE A 63 16.44 -3.24 0.08
N PHE A 64 15.28 -3.71 -0.38
CA PHE A 64 15.18 -4.49 -1.61
C PHE A 64 14.77 -3.56 -2.73
N ILE A 65 15.60 -3.44 -3.77
CA ILE A 65 15.32 -2.58 -4.93
C ILE A 65 15.66 -3.31 -6.23
N SER A 66 14.75 -3.25 -7.19
CA SER A 66 14.97 -3.75 -8.54
C SER A 66 15.56 -2.65 -9.41
N GLU A 67 16.78 -2.85 -9.90
CA GLU A 67 17.46 -1.93 -10.82
C GLU A 67 17.02 -2.16 -12.28
N THR A 68 16.65 -3.38 -12.59
CA THR A 68 16.04 -3.80 -13.87
C THR A 68 14.99 -4.87 -13.58
N ALA A 69 14.21 -5.25 -14.59
CA ALA A 69 13.24 -6.33 -14.46
C ALA A 69 13.84 -7.68 -14.00
N SER A 70 15.13 -7.92 -14.29
CA SER A 70 15.80 -9.17 -13.98
C SER A 70 16.91 -9.07 -12.95
N THR A 71 17.14 -7.90 -12.37
CA THR A 71 18.21 -7.67 -11.39
C THR A 71 17.69 -6.85 -10.23
N SER A 72 17.72 -7.45 -9.04
CA SER A 72 17.36 -6.78 -7.80
C SER A 72 18.47 -6.94 -6.77
N LYS A 73 18.57 -6.01 -5.84
CA LYS A 73 19.60 -6.00 -4.81
C LYS A 73 18.98 -5.79 -3.44
N LEU A 74 19.56 -6.47 -2.45
CA LEU A 74 19.28 -6.27 -1.03
C LEU A 74 20.47 -5.52 -0.43
N TYR A 75 20.19 -4.37 0.17
CA TYR A 75 21.16 -3.55 0.90
C TYR A 75 20.75 -3.41 2.35
N GLU A 76 21.71 -3.11 3.21
CA GLU A 76 21.47 -2.55 4.53
C GLU A 76 21.92 -1.10 4.59
N ILE A 77 21.13 -0.24 5.25
CA ILE A 77 21.52 1.14 5.55
C ILE A 77 22.37 1.13 6.82
N ILE A 78 23.63 1.50 6.69
CA ILE A 78 24.56 1.66 7.81
C ILE A 78 24.79 3.15 8.05
N TYR A 79 24.64 3.58 9.32
CA TYR A 79 24.94 4.94 9.73
C TYR A 79 26.30 4.97 10.44
N GLU A 80 27.26 5.66 9.85
CA GLU A 80 28.60 5.83 10.39
C GLU A 80 29.13 7.23 10.08
N LYS A 81 29.82 7.85 11.02
CA LYS A 81 30.50 9.15 10.83
C LYS A 81 29.59 10.23 10.26
N ASP A 82 28.38 10.34 10.83
CA ASP A 82 27.33 11.30 10.43
C ASP A 82 26.85 11.16 8.98
N ALA A 83 27.00 10.00 8.37
CA ALA A 83 26.51 9.69 7.03
C ALA A 83 25.88 8.28 6.96
N CYS A 84 25.01 8.09 5.99
CA CYS A 84 24.51 6.77 5.62
C CYS A 84 25.32 6.19 4.46
N LYS A 85 25.50 4.88 4.45
CA LYS A 85 25.97 4.10 3.32
C LYS A 85 25.05 2.91 3.11
N ARG A 86 24.89 2.48 1.86
CA ARG A 86 24.15 1.27 1.48
C ARG A 86 25.16 0.14 1.31
N GLU A 87 25.13 -0.85 2.19
CA GLU A 87 25.99 -2.03 2.13
C GLU A 87 25.26 -3.15 1.38
N LEU A 88 25.85 -3.61 0.26
CA LEU A 88 25.26 -4.67 -0.56
C LEU A 88 25.35 -6.01 0.19
N LEU A 89 24.23 -6.67 0.40
CA LEU A 89 24.12 -7.97 1.06
C LEU A 89 23.93 -9.11 0.06
N LYS A 90 23.05 -8.92 -0.92
CA LYS A 90 22.70 -9.97 -1.90
C LYS A 90 22.25 -9.35 -3.22
N THR A 91 22.55 -10.04 -4.32
CA THR A 91 22.00 -9.76 -5.64
C THR A 91 21.07 -10.90 -6.04
N TYR A 92 19.88 -10.57 -6.52
CA TYR A 92 18.90 -11.51 -7.07
C TYR A 92 18.88 -11.38 -8.58
N THR A 93 18.82 -12.52 -9.26
CA THR A 93 18.61 -12.59 -10.71
C THR A 93 17.24 -13.18 -11.01
N GLY A 94 16.57 -12.65 -12.03
CA GLY A 94 15.20 -13.03 -12.36
C GLY A 94 14.15 -12.16 -11.65
N THR A 95 12.94 -12.68 -11.56
CA THR A 95 11.74 -11.94 -11.11
C THR A 95 11.20 -12.46 -9.77
N ALA A 96 12.07 -12.70 -8.78
CA ALA A 96 11.66 -13.24 -7.47
C ALA A 96 10.52 -12.43 -6.82
N TYR A 97 10.47 -11.13 -7.04
CA TYR A 97 9.45 -10.22 -6.51
C TYR A 97 8.05 -10.44 -7.10
N THR A 98 7.86 -11.27 -8.13
CA THR A 98 6.53 -11.54 -8.73
C THR A 98 5.86 -12.81 -8.20
N THR A 99 6.52 -13.58 -7.35
CA THR A 99 6.00 -14.85 -6.83
C THR A 99 6.00 -14.88 -5.30
N ALA A 100 5.07 -15.63 -4.73
CA ALA A 100 4.99 -15.79 -3.28
C ALA A 100 6.27 -16.42 -2.69
N GLU A 101 6.85 -17.39 -3.39
CA GLU A 101 8.10 -18.04 -3.00
C GLU A 101 9.27 -17.07 -2.99
N GLY A 102 9.40 -16.25 -4.05
CA GLY A 102 10.48 -15.27 -4.15
C GLY A 102 10.32 -14.12 -3.14
N ILE A 103 9.10 -13.65 -2.89
CA ILE A 103 8.82 -12.67 -1.82
C ILE A 103 9.18 -13.27 -0.46
N ALA A 104 8.83 -14.53 -0.21
CA ALA A 104 9.20 -15.22 1.02
C ALA A 104 10.72 -15.36 1.17
N GLU A 105 11.44 -15.64 0.09
CA GLU A 105 12.92 -15.68 0.08
C GLU A 105 13.50 -14.33 0.50
N ILE A 106 13.05 -13.22 -0.11
CA ILE A 106 13.51 -11.86 0.21
C ILE A 106 13.26 -11.53 1.69
N LEU A 107 12.08 -11.86 2.20
CA LEU A 107 11.73 -11.66 3.62
C LEU A 107 12.57 -12.53 4.56
N ASN A 108 12.86 -13.77 4.18
CA ASN A 108 13.72 -14.66 4.95
C ASN A 108 15.18 -14.19 4.96
N ASP A 109 15.71 -13.71 3.85
CA ASP A 109 17.03 -13.10 3.78
C ASP A 109 17.11 -11.85 4.68
N THR A 110 16.05 -11.02 4.65
CA THR A 110 15.91 -9.87 5.55
C THR A 110 15.95 -10.30 7.01
N ARG A 111 15.15 -11.30 7.39
CA ARG A 111 15.12 -11.83 8.76
C ARG A 111 16.47 -12.42 9.19
N ASN A 112 17.08 -13.21 8.32
CA ASN A 112 18.35 -13.88 8.64
C ASN A 112 19.51 -12.87 8.82
N THR A 113 19.47 -11.77 8.05
CA THR A 113 20.48 -10.70 8.14
C THR A 113 20.22 -9.78 9.33
N ALA A 114 18.96 -9.44 9.58
CA ALA A 114 18.55 -8.39 10.52
C ALA A 114 17.47 -8.92 11.48
N GLN A 115 17.86 -9.83 12.36
CA GLN A 115 16.95 -10.36 13.38
C GLN A 115 16.48 -9.25 14.32
N ALA A 116 15.17 -9.23 14.60
CA ALA A 116 14.55 -8.25 15.48
C ALA A 116 13.28 -8.83 16.14
N LEU A 117 12.77 -8.13 17.15
CA LEU A 117 11.51 -8.49 17.81
C LEU A 117 10.30 -8.22 16.91
N ASN A 118 10.36 -7.18 16.08
CA ASN A 118 9.30 -6.78 15.17
C ASN A 118 9.85 -6.57 13.77
N TYR A 119 9.01 -6.84 12.77
CA TYR A 119 9.31 -6.59 11.37
C TYR A 119 8.24 -5.69 10.78
N ALA A 120 8.64 -4.83 9.86
CA ALA A 120 7.73 -3.96 9.11
C ALA A 120 8.15 -3.91 7.64
N LEU A 121 7.19 -3.63 6.77
CA LEU A 121 7.37 -3.54 5.33
C LEU A 121 6.93 -2.15 4.85
N MET A 122 7.77 -1.48 4.10
CA MET A 122 7.44 -0.27 3.35
C MET A 122 7.54 -0.61 1.86
N VAL A 123 6.43 -0.56 1.17
CA VAL A 123 6.34 -0.94 -0.24
C VAL A 123 6.27 0.32 -1.08
N GLY A 124 7.09 0.41 -2.11
CA GLY A 124 7.04 1.47 -3.10
C GLY A 124 6.99 0.87 -4.51
N CYS A 125 5.84 0.96 -5.17
CA CYS A 125 5.64 0.58 -6.56
C CYS A 125 4.37 1.26 -7.12
N HIS A 126 3.89 0.83 -8.26
CA HIS A 126 2.52 1.17 -8.66
C HIS A 126 1.50 0.32 -7.89
N GLY A 127 0.29 0.86 -7.68
CA GLY A 127 -0.80 0.14 -7.03
C GLY A 127 -2.15 0.48 -7.64
N VAL A 128 -3.05 -0.50 -7.68
CA VAL A 128 -4.48 -0.34 -8.03
C VAL A 128 -5.36 -1.15 -7.06
N GLY A 129 -5.06 -1.02 -5.78
CA GLY A 129 -5.80 -1.71 -4.75
C GLY A 129 -5.74 -3.23 -4.90
N TRP A 130 -6.89 -3.86 -4.74
CA TRP A 130 -7.09 -5.31 -4.78
C TRP A 130 -7.25 -5.87 -6.20
N THR A 131 -7.39 -5.04 -7.24
CA THR A 131 -7.77 -5.48 -8.57
C THR A 131 -6.75 -6.45 -9.17
N TYR A 132 -7.23 -7.48 -9.84
CA TYR A 132 -6.37 -8.50 -10.44
C TYR A 132 -5.79 -8.01 -11.76
N PHE A 133 -4.50 -8.22 -11.98
CA PHE A 133 -3.85 -7.77 -13.20
C PHE A 133 -4.47 -8.38 -14.47
N SER A 134 -4.96 -9.62 -14.40
CA SER A 134 -5.60 -10.29 -15.54
C SER A 134 -6.87 -9.59 -16.02
N ASP A 135 -7.62 -8.95 -15.11
CA ASP A 135 -8.92 -8.36 -15.41
C ASP A 135 -8.80 -7.03 -16.18
N TRP A 136 -7.61 -6.46 -16.22
CA TRP A 136 -7.33 -5.26 -16.97
C TRP A 136 -7.00 -5.52 -18.45
N ASN A 137 -6.73 -6.75 -18.85
CA ASN A 137 -6.39 -7.09 -20.23
C ASN A 137 -7.51 -6.75 -21.20
N ASP A 138 -8.75 -6.89 -20.77
CA ASP A 138 -9.96 -6.62 -21.56
C ASP A 138 -10.58 -5.24 -21.26
N TYR A 139 -9.91 -4.41 -20.44
CA TYR A 139 -10.44 -3.10 -20.10
C TYR A 139 -10.53 -2.20 -21.35
N PRO A 140 -11.72 -1.66 -21.67
CA PRO A 140 -11.90 -0.84 -22.86
C PRO A 140 -11.24 0.53 -22.67
N TYR A 141 -9.96 0.63 -23.07
CA TYR A 141 -9.28 1.93 -23.16
C TYR A 141 -9.87 2.71 -24.31
N GLU A 142 -10.84 3.55 -23.97
CA GLU A 142 -11.62 4.27 -24.99
C GLU A 142 -10.78 5.05 -25.97
N ALA A 143 -11.25 4.98 -27.21
CA ALA A 143 -10.85 5.72 -28.41
C ALA A 143 -10.68 7.25 -28.26
N LYS A 144 -11.00 7.85 -27.11
CA LYS A 144 -10.71 9.27 -26.83
C LYS A 144 -9.21 9.57 -26.72
N SER A 145 -8.39 8.60 -26.38
CA SER A 145 -6.94 8.70 -26.49
C SER A 145 -6.47 8.78 -27.95
N HIS A 146 -7.23 8.24 -28.89
CA HIS A 146 -6.91 8.27 -30.33
C HIS A 146 -6.93 9.69 -30.92
N ALA A 147 -7.84 10.56 -30.49
CA ALA A 147 -7.90 11.94 -30.99
C ALA A 147 -6.75 12.84 -30.47
N LEU A 148 -6.21 12.53 -29.28
CA LEU A 148 -5.00 13.19 -28.76
C LEU A 148 -3.70 12.60 -29.33
N ARG A 149 -3.71 11.32 -29.75
CA ARG A 149 -2.60 10.64 -30.44
C ARG A 149 -2.19 11.30 -31.74
N VAL A 150 -3.14 11.80 -32.53
CA VAL A 150 -2.89 12.39 -33.86
C VAL A 150 -2.10 13.71 -33.80
N LYS A 151 -2.01 14.36 -32.62
CA LYS A 151 -1.32 15.64 -32.45
C LYS A 151 0.12 15.57 -31.90
N ARG A 152 0.62 14.40 -31.52
CA ARG A 152 2.00 14.22 -31.06
C ARG A 152 2.74 13.21 -31.90
N ASN A 153 3.44 13.68 -32.93
CA ASN A 153 4.40 12.91 -33.74
C ASN A 153 5.60 12.51 -32.87
N ARG A 154 5.49 11.42 -32.11
CA ARG A 154 6.65 10.73 -31.51
C ARG A 154 6.54 9.24 -31.79
N PRO A 155 7.55 8.59 -32.42
CA PRO A 155 7.49 7.18 -32.81
C PRO A 155 7.58 6.15 -31.69
N SER A 156 7.74 6.58 -30.43
CA SER A 156 7.90 5.70 -29.26
C SER A 156 6.63 5.57 -28.40
N ASP A 157 5.50 6.12 -28.82
CA ASP A 157 4.32 6.30 -27.97
C ASP A 157 3.31 5.14 -28.03
N ASN A 158 3.70 3.94 -28.45
CA ASN A 158 2.81 2.78 -28.47
C ASN A 158 2.73 2.00 -27.14
N GLN A 159 3.37 2.52 -26.09
CA GLN A 159 3.35 1.93 -24.76
C GLN A 159 2.55 2.78 -23.79
N PHE A 160 1.29 3.06 -24.14
CA PHE A 160 0.43 3.84 -23.27
C PHE A 160 -0.39 2.96 -22.33
N GLU A 161 -0.07 3.09 -21.04
CA GLU A 161 -1.00 3.15 -19.93
C GLU A 161 -1.71 1.89 -19.52
N ARG A 162 -0.99 1.13 -18.80
CA ARG A 162 -1.55 0.12 -17.94
C ARG A 162 -1.17 0.46 -16.48
N THR A 163 -1.75 1.53 -15.91
CA THR A 163 -1.67 1.77 -14.46
C THR A 163 -2.53 0.73 -13.77
N ARG A 164 -1.97 -0.43 -13.26
CA ARG A 164 -2.93 -1.45 -12.95
C ARG A 164 -2.58 -2.54 -11.99
N PHE A 165 -1.36 -2.57 -11.47
CA PHE A 165 -0.99 -3.71 -10.64
C PHE A 165 -0.09 -3.26 -9.52
N PHE A 166 -0.04 -4.05 -8.50
CA PHE A 166 1.04 -4.02 -7.56
C PHE A 166 2.34 -4.41 -8.30
N GLY A 167 3.33 -3.52 -8.33
CA GLY A 167 4.57 -3.72 -9.09
C GLY A 167 4.64 -2.91 -10.38
N SER A 168 4.82 -3.56 -11.52
CA SER A 168 4.83 -2.88 -12.82
C SER A 168 3.41 -2.70 -13.37
N VAL A 169 3.19 -1.54 -13.96
CA VAL A 169 1.97 -1.21 -14.72
C VAL A 169 2.21 -1.22 -16.23
N GLU A 170 3.47 -1.33 -16.61
CA GLU A 170 3.92 -1.31 -18.00
C GLU A 170 3.87 -2.70 -18.65
N ASP A 171 4.03 -3.75 -17.80
CA ASP A 171 4.11 -5.13 -18.29
C ASP A 171 3.61 -6.10 -17.21
N ASP A 172 2.62 -6.93 -17.56
CA ASP A 172 1.99 -7.91 -16.68
C ASP A 172 2.93 -9.03 -16.21
N ARG A 173 4.01 -9.28 -16.93
CA ARG A 173 5.06 -10.23 -16.51
C ARG A 173 5.71 -9.85 -15.18
N TRP A 174 5.66 -8.58 -14.81
CA TRP A 174 6.25 -8.04 -13.58
C TRP A 174 5.20 -7.51 -12.62
N ALA A 175 3.95 -7.78 -12.91
CA ALA A 175 2.83 -7.48 -12.04
C ALA A 175 2.66 -8.53 -10.94
N THR A 176 2.04 -8.12 -9.84
CA THR A 176 1.74 -9.00 -8.70
C THR A 176 0.36 -8.64 -8.15
N ASN A 177 -0.41 -9.62 -7.72
CA ASN A 177 -1.65 -9.40 -6.99
C ASN A 177 -1.38 -9.27 -5.48
N ILE A 178 -2.27 -8.59 -4.76
CA ILE A 178 -2.13 -8.43 -3.31
C ILE A 178 -2.12 -9.79 -2.58
N GLU A 179 -2.84 -10.78 -3.09
CA GLU A 179 -2.86 -12.15 -2.56
C GLU A 179 -1.48 -12.82 -2.63
N THR A 180 -0.72 -12.54 -3.71
CA THR A 180 0.65 -13.06 -3.87
C THR A 180 1.58 -12.46 -2.81
N LEU A 181 1.44 -11.16 -2.50
CA LEU A 181 2.18 -10.52 -1.41
C LEU A 181 1.80 -11.14 -0.06
N ALA A 182 0.50 -11.27 0.24
CA ALA A 182 0.01 -11.87 1.47
C ALA A 182 0.54 -13.31 1.64
N GLU A 183 0.50 -14.11 0.58
CA GLU A 183 1.01 -15.48 0.60
C GLU A 183 2.54 -15.53 0.78
N GLY A 184 3.27 -14.62 0.15
CA GLY A 184 4.73 -14.50 0.33
C GLY A 184 5.10 -14.17 1.79
N ILE A 185 4.39 -13.25 2.42
CA ILE A 185 4.58 -12.92 3.84
C ILE A 185 4.23 -14.16 4.70
N ARG A 186 3.12 -14.83 4.44
CA ARG A 186 2.70 -16.05 5.17
C ARG A 186 3.75 -17.16 5.05
N LYS A 187 4.27 -17.42 3.85
CA LYS A 187 5.33 -18.42 3.60
C LYS A 187 6.64 -18.10 4.31
N SER A 188 6.96 -16.83 4.51
CA SER A 188 8.15 -16.42 5.28
C SER A 188 8.03 -16.73 6.77
N GLY A 189 6.81 -16.98 7.27
CA GLY A 189 6.52 -17.13 8.69
C GLY A 189 6.62 -15.86 9.51
N LEU A 190 6.74 -14.68 8.86
CA LEU A 190 6.71 -13.39 9.54
C LEU A 190 5.26 -12.94 9.73
N HIS A 191 5.02 -12.23 10.84
CA HIS A 191 3.85 -11.43 11.07
C HIS A 191 4.31 -9.98 11.26
N LEU A 192 3.88 -9.10 10.38
CA LEU A 192 4.41 -7.75 10.31
C LEU A 192 3.72 -6.82 11.31
N GLN A 193 4.48 -5.92 11.89
CA GLN A 193 3.95 -4.88 12.78
C GLN A 193 3.10 -3.88 11.98
N PHE A 194 3.58 -3.50 10.81
CA PHE A 194 2.82 -2.73 9.82
C PHE A 194 3.32 -2.98 8.41
N ILE A 195 2.43 -2.71 7.44
CA ILE A 195 2.76 -2.52 6.04
C ILE A 195 2.41 -1.07 5.70
N LEU A 196 3.35 -0.32 5.13
CA LEU A 196 3.09 0.99 4.54
C LEU A 196 3.19 0.85 3.03
N PHE A 197 2.15 1.24 2.32
CA PHE A 197 2.16 1.34 0.86
C PHE A 197 2.38 2.79 0.42
N ASP A 198 3.46 3.02 -0.28
CA ASP A 198 3.71 4.22 -1.08
C ASP A 198 3.19 4.01 -2.50
N ASP A 199 1.97 3.53 -2.60
CA ASP A 199 1.30 3.07 -3.80
C ASP A 199 -0.11 3.64 -3.85
N CYS A 200 -0.65 3.82 -5.07
CA CYS A 200 -2.00 4.33 -5.28
C CYS A 200 -3.07 3.33 -4.83
N TYR A 201 -4.17 3.82 -4.25
CA TYR A 201 -5.40 3.05 -3.98
C TYR A 201 -5.29 1.85 -3.03
N MET A 202 -4.29 1.80 -2.15
CA MET A 202 -4.08 0.62 -1.31
C MET A 202 -4.88 0.62 0.01
N ALA A 203 -5.54 1.74 0.39
CA ALA A 203 -6.41 1.80 1.57
C ALA A 203 -7.87 1.44 1.21
N ASN A 204 -8.10 0.21 0.80
CA ASN A 204 -9.44 -0.36 0.59
C ASN A 204 -9.68 -1.59 1.46
N VAL A 205 -10.95 -1.92 1.68
CA VAL A 205 -11.33 -3.01 2.59
C VAL A 205 -10.84 -4.36 2.08
N GLU A 206 -10.80 -4.54 0.76
CA GLU A 206 -10.39 -5.77 0.11
C GLU A 206 -8.91 -6.05 0.37
N VAL A 207 -8.04 -5.03 0.21
CA VAL A 207 -6.60 -5.14 0.54
C VAL A 207 -6.39 -5.34 2.04
N ALA A 208 -7.05 -4.55 2.88
CA ALA A 208 -6.91 -4.65 4.32
C ALA A 208 -7.36 -6.02 4.85
N TYR A 209 -8.44 -6.57 4.27
CA TYR A 209 -8.94 -7.89 4.62
C TYR A 209 -8.00 -9.01 4.16
N GLU A 210 -7.41 -8.90 2.97
CA GLU A 210 -6.44 -9.89 2.47
C GLU A 210 -5.18 -9.94 3.33
N LEU A 211 -4.72 -8.81 3.82
CA LEU A 211 -3.49 -8.69 4.61
C LEU A 211 -3.68 -8.93 6.13
N ARG A 212 -4.92 -9.09 6.63
CA ARG A 212 -5.23 -9.12 8.08
C ARG A 212 -4.50 -10.21 8.87
N ASP A 213 -4.20 -11.33 8.21
CA ASP A 213 -3.53 -12.47 8.86
C ASP A 213 -2.00 -12.35 8.85
N VAL A 214 -1.44 -11.35 8.17
CA VAL A 214 0.01 -11.19 7.98
C VAL A 214 0.56 -9.87 8.50
N THR A 215 -0.31 -8.92 8.87
CA THR A 215 0.11 -7.64 9.46
C THR A 215 -0.88 -7.12 10.50
N ASN A 216 -0.36 -6.40 11.50
CA ASN A 216 -1.22 -5.73 12.48
C ASN A 216 -1.83 -4.44 11.94
N PHE A 217 -1.07 -3.66 11.16
CA PHE A 217 -1.52 -2.37 10.65
C PHE A 217 -1.18 -2.19 9.17
N LEU A 218 -2.10 -1.54 8.47
CA LEU A 218 -1.91 -1.07 7.10
C LEU A 218 -1.91 0.46 7.11
N ILE A 219 -0.90 1.07 6.48
CA ILE A 219 -0.82 2.52 6.27
C ILE A 219 -0.82 2.75 4.77
N ALA A 220 -1.84 3.41 4.24
CA ALA A 220 -1.99 3.56 2.80
C ALA A 220 -2.89 4.73 2.41
N SER A 221 -2.88 5.08 1.13
CA SER A 221 -3.78 6.06 0.52
C SER A 221 -5.02 5.37 -0.06
N THR A 222 -6.17 6.04 0.02
CA THR A 222 -7.42 5.64 -0.67
C THR A 222 -7.46 6.11 -2.12
N SER A 223 -6.54 6.99 -2.52
CA SER A 223 -6.48 7.60 -3.84
C SER A 223 -5.08 7.48 -4.45
N GLU A 224 -4.86 8.08 -5.62
CA GLU A 224 -3.51 8.17 -6.18
C GLU A 224 -2.56 8.94 -5.26
N ILE A 225 -1.31 8.48 -5.23
CA ILE A 225 -0.17 9.18 -4.63
C ILE A 225 0.67 9.74 -5.79
N MET A 226 1.13 10.97 -5.67
CA MET A 226 2.05 11.56 -6.63
C MET A 226 3.37 10.79 -6.66
N SER A 227 4.08 10.79 -7.77
CA SER A 227 5.36 10.09 -7.96
C SER A 227 6.46 10.50 -6.97
N ILE A 228 6.33 11.64 -6.29
CA ILE A 228 7.21 12.03 -5.19
C ILE A 228 7.06 11.09 -3.97
N GLY A 229 5.93 10.39 -3.86
CA GLY A 229 5.68 9.37 -2.86
C GLY A 229 5.36 9.87 -1.46
N MET A 230 5.60 9.02 -0.49
CA MET A 230 5.44 9.34 0.94
C MET A 230 6.53 10.32 1.41
N PRO A 231 6.20 11.28 2.30
CA PRO A 231 7.19 12.20 2.88
C PRO A 231 8.04 11.46 3.94
N TYR A 232 8.93 10.60 3.48
CA TYR A 232 9.72 9.72 4.34
C TYR A 232 10.56 10.47 5.35
N ALA A 233 11.12 11.64 4.97
CA ALA A 233 11.93 12.45 5.87
C ALA A 233 11.17 12.88 7.13
N GLU A 234 9.87 13.09 7.03
CA GLU A 234 8.98 13.50 8.11
C GLU A 234 8.35 12.31 8.84
N MET A 235 8.00 11.23 8.12
CA MET A 235 7.31 10.06 8.66
C MET A 235 8.26 9.11 9.39
N TRP A 236 9.52 9.00 8.96
CA TRP A 236 10.49 8.01 9.44
C TRP A 236 10.59 7.95 10.96
N LYS A 237 10.70 9.10 11.61
CA LYS A 237 10.84 9.17 13.09
C LYS A 237 9.69 8.53 13.86
N SER A 238 8.50 8.50 13.25
CA SER A 238 7.29 7.95 13.87
C SER A 238 7.15 6.46 13.63
N LEU A 239 7.77 5.91 12.57
CA LEU A 239 7.65 4.54 12.14
C LEU A 239 8.85 3.68 12.52
N ASN A 240 10.06 4.25 12.51
CA ASN A 240 11.30 3.58 12.87
C ASN A 240 11.51 3.61 14.40
N VAL A 241 10.65 2.92 15.13
CA VAL A 241 10.67 2.76 16.59
C VAL A 241 9.93 1.47 16.99
N GLN A 242 10.22 0.95 18.16
CA GLN A 242 9.59 -0.29 18.67
C GLN A 242 8.06 -0.22 18.69
N ALA A 243 7.50 0.92 19.08
CA ALA A 243 6.07 1.19 19.09
C ALA A 243 5.76 2.36 18.14
N PRO A 244 5.47 2.10 16.85
CA PRO A 244 5.18 3.12 15.87
C PRO A 244 4.02 4.03 16.28
N ASN A 245 4.17 5.31 16.01
CA ASN A 245 3.11 6.30 16.23
C ASN A 245 2.43 6.61 14.89
N TYR A 246 1.40 5.84 14.58
CA TYR A 246 0.67 5.95 13.30
C TYR A 246 -0.01 7.30 13.15
N LYS A 247 -0.53 7.88 14.25
CA LYS A 247 -1.10 9.23 14.21
C LYS A 247 -0.08 10.27 13.74
N SER A 248 1.11 10.26 14.32
CA SER A 248 2.16 11.20 13.93
C SER A 248 2.64 10.98 12.48
N ALA A 249 2.62 9.74 11.98
CA ALA A 249 2.93 9.45 10.59
C ALA A 249 1.84 9.99 9.64
N VAL A 250 0.57 9.79 9.97
CA VAL A 250 -0.59 10.35 9.24
C VAL A 250 -0.56 11.89 9.25
N ASP A 251 -0.28 12.50 10.40
CA ASP A 251 -0.17 13.96 10.53
C ASP A 251 0.99 14.53 9.69
N ALA A 252 2.12 13.82 9.62
CA ALA A 252 3.27 14.22 8.80
C ALA A 252 2.94 14.20 7.31
N PHE A 253 2.28 13.15 6.83
CA PHE A 253 1.78 13.07 5.46
C PHE A 253 0.82 14.21 5.16
N HIS A 254 -0.19 14.41 6.00
CA HIS A 254 -1.18 15.46 5.81
C HIS A 254 -0.56 16.84 5.78
N SER A 255 0.38 17.14 6.69
CA SER A 255 1.09 18.41 6.72
C SER A 255 1.89 18.63 5.43
N PHE A 256 2.60 17.61 4.95
CA PHE A 256 3.37 17.69 3.71
C PHE A 256 2.47 18.01 2.51
N TYR A 257 1.41 17.22 2.29
CA TYR A 257 0.54 17.36 1.13
C TYR A 257 -0.39 18.58 1.20
N THR A 258 -0.72 19.07 2.41
CA THR A 258 -1.45 20.34 2.59
C THR A 258 -0.60 21.54 2.16
N ASN A 259 0.71 21.47 2.37
CA ASN A 259 1.66 22.52 1.99
C ASN A 259 2.28 22.29 0.60
N TYR A 260 1.91 21.23 -0.09
CA TYR A 260 2.39 20.96 -1.44
C TYR A 260 1.82 21.97 -2.44
N ARG A 261 2.48 22.14 -3.59
CA ARG A 261 2.10 23.11 -4.64
C ARG A 261 0.61 23.08 -4.99
N THR A 262 0.02 21.90 -5.03
CA THR A 262 -1.42 21.69 -5.14
C THR A 262 -1.81 20.69 -4.05
N PRO A 263 -2.51 21.13 -2.98
CA PRO A 263 -2.89 20.25 -1.90
C PRO A 263 -3.80 19.11 -2.39
N CYS A 264 -3.28 17.88 -2.33
CA CYS A 264 -4.02 16.68 -2.72
C CYS A 264 -3.38 15.44 -2.10
N GLY A 265 -4.18 14.60 -1.49
CA GLY A 265 -3.73 13.33 -0.91
C GLY A 265 -4.65 12.86 0.21
N THR A 266 -4.66 11.57 0.36
CA THR A 266 -5.38 10.85 1.43
C THR A 266 -4.45 9.87 2.08
N ILE A 267 -4.64 9.60 3.36
CA ILE A 267 -3.91 8.57 4.10
C ILE A 267 -4.77 8.03 5.24
N ALA A 268 -4.65 6.74 5.50
CA ALA A 268 -5.24 6.09 6.66
C ALA A 268 -4.28 5.09 7.28
N ALA A 269 -4.39 4.92 8.60
CA ALA A 269 -3.81 3.83 9.35
C ALA A 269 -4.94 2.90 9.82
N ILE A 270 -4.90 1.66 9.38
CA ILE A 270 -5.95 0.67 9.51
C ILE A 270 -5.44 -0.44 10.42
N ASP A 271 -6.16 -0.75 11.49
CA ASP A 271 -5.91 -1.90 12.35
C ASP A 271 -6.49 -3.15 11.68
N CYS A 272 -5.62 -3.93 11.03
CA CYS A 272 -6.02 -5.12 10.29
C CYS A 272 -6.61 -6.23 11.19
N ARG A 273 -6.31 -6.22 12.50
CA ARG A 273 -6.88 -7.15 13.49
C ARG A 273 -8.39 -6.93 13.71
N GLN A 274 -8.92 -5.79 13.26
CA GLN A 274 -10.35 -5.44 13.33
C GLN A 274 -11.15 -5.84 12.09
N MET A 275 -10.48 -6.34 11.04
CA MET A 275 -11.11 -6.56 9.75
C MET A 275 -12.20 -7.65 9.77
N ASP A 276 -12.01 -8.74 10.52
CA ASP A 276 -13.04 -9.77 10.65
C ASP A 276 -14.29 -9.23 11.37
N HIS A 277 -14.12 -8.34 12.34
CA HIS A 277 -15.24 -7.68 13.01
C HIS A 277 -15.97 -6.71 12.06
N LEU A 278 -15.23 -5.98 11.22
CA LEU A 278 -15.83 -5.11 10.22
C LEU A 278 -16.60 -5.91 9.17
N ALA A 279 -16.03 -7.03 8.70
CA ALA A 279 -16.69 -7.93 7.76
C ALA A 279 -17.98 -8.52 8.36
N ALA A 280 -17.96 -8.92 9.63
CA ALA A 280 -19.16 -9.45 10.31
C ALA A 280 -20.30 -8.42 10.40
N VAL A 281 -19.97 -7.13 10.57
CA VAL A 281 -20.99 -6.06 10.55
C VAL A 281 -21.51 -5.84 9.14
N MET A 282 -20.63 -5.82 8.13
CA MET A 282 -21.04 -5.67 6.73
C MET A 282 -21.90 -6.83 6.26
N LYS A 283 -21.57 -8.07 6.66
CA LYS A 283 -22.42 -9.23 6.37
C LYS A 283 -23.84 -9.03 6.87
N GLN A 284 -24.03 -8.57 8.13
CA GLN A 284 -25.34 -8.29 8.68
C GLN A 284 -26.10 -7.21 7.88
N ILE A 285 -25.38 -6.20 7.37
CA ILE A 285 -26.00 -5.18 6.53
C ILE A 285 -26.41 -5.78 5.19
N ASN A 286 -25.53 -6.52 4.52
CA ASN A 286 -25.77 -7.12 3.21
C ASN A 286 -26.86 -8.20 3.21
N GLU A 287 -27.08 -8.88 4.35
CA GLU A 287 -28.21 -9.82 4.52
C GLU A 287 -29.58 -9.14 4.46
N HIS A 288 -29.67 -7.84 4.72
CA HIS A 288 -30.95 -7.11 4.84
C HIS A 288 -31.12 -6.00 3.80
N TYR A 289 -30.02 -5.54 3.20
CA TYR A 289 -30.02 -4.40 2.29
C TYR A 289 -29.32 -4.73 0.99
N THR A 290 -29.94 -4.32 -0.11
CA THR A 290 -29.32 -4.32 -1.45
C THR A 290 -29.13 -2.88 -1.89
N PHE A 291 -27.97 -2.58 -2.46
CA PHE A 291 -27.66 -1.22 -2.89
C PHE A 291 -28.57 -0.77 -4.04
N ASP A 292 -29.15 0.42 -3.91
CA ASP A 292 -29.90 1.08 -4.98
C ASP A 292 -28.92 1.79 -5.93
N GLU A 293 -28.73 1.22 -7.12
CA GLU A 293 -27.80 1.74 -8.14
C GLU A 293 -28.10 3.19 -8.56
N SER A 294 -29.34 3.67 -8.40
CA SER A 294 -29.69 5.08 -8.65
C SER A 294 -28.98 6.07 -7.71
N LEU A 295 -28.40 5.57 -6.63
CA LEU A 295 -27.62 6.35 -5.67
C LEU A 295 -26.11 6.35 -5.97
N LEU A 296 -25.63 5.63 -6.98
CA LEU A 296 -24.20 5.47 -7.27
C LEU A 296 -23.48 6.81 -7.43
N GLU A 297 -24.03 7.74 -8.18
CA GLU A 297 -23.45 9.07 -8.41
C GLU A 297 -23.43 9.96 -7.14
N LYS A 298 -24.16 9.56 -6.09
CA LYS A 298 -24.21 10.29 -4.83
C LYS A 298 -23.14 9.85 -3.83
N ILE A 299 -22.49 8.69 -4.06
CA ILE A 299 -21.41 8.22 -3.19
C ILE A 299 -20.14 9.01 -3.49
N GLN A 300 -19.34 9.25 -2.47
CA GLN A 300 -18.02 9.83 -2.63
C GLN A 300 -17.09 8.84 -3.35
N VAL A 301 -16.61 9.25 -4.51
CA VAL A 301 -15.57 8.54 -5.28
C VAL A 301 -14.20 9.06 -4.87
N LEU A 302 -13.21 8.16 -4.73
CA LEU A 302 -11.83 8.49 -4.37
C LEU A 302 -10.82 8.04 -5.44
N ASP A 303 -11.27 7.92 -6.67
CA ASP A 303 -10.44 7.66 -7.85
C ASP A 303 -10.80 8.59 -9.03
N GLY A 304 -10.07 8.44 -10.13
CA GLY A 304 -10.30 9.21 -11.35
C GLY A 304 -10.74 8.36 -12.54
N PHE A 305 -11.14 7.10 -12.34
CA PHE A 305 -11.64 6.24 -13.41
C PHE A 305 -12.97 6.78 -13.99
N ASN A 306 -13.20 6.60 -15.28
CA ASN A 306 -14.46 7.02 -15.92
C ASN A 306 -15.66 6.31 -15.29
N GLU A 307 -15.52 5.02 -15.04
CA GLU A 307 -16.41 4.22 -14.20
C GLU A 307 -15.66 3.95 -12.89
N PRO A 308 -16.05 4.56 -11.78
CA PRO A 308 -15.30 4.48 -10.52
C PRO A 308 -15.20 3.05 -9.97
N ILE A 309 -14.07 2.76 -9.34
CA ILE A 309 -13.80 1.50 -8.64
C ILE A 309 -13.86 1.70 -7.12
N PHE A 310 -13.30 2.82 -6.62
CA PHE A 310 -13.03 3.03 -5.20
C PHE A 310 -13.95 4.09 -4.60
N PHE A 311 -14.94 3.64 -3.85
CA PHE A 311 -15.92 4.49 -3.18
C PHE A 311 -15.62 4.61 -1.68
N ASP A 312 -15.86 5.78 -1.08
CA ASP A 312 -15.75 5.94 0.37
C ASP A 312 -16.69 4.98 1.09
N MET A 313 -16.14 4.10 1.94
CA MET A 313 -16.90 3.03 2.58
C MET A 313 -17.97 3.56 3.53
N GLY A 314 -17.68 4.63 4.28
CA GLY A 314 -18.63 5.23 5.20
C GLY A 314 -19.82 5.83 4.47
N ASP A 315 -19.55 6.53 3.36
CA ASP A 315 -20.59 7.15 2.53
C ASP A 315 -21.43 6.10 1.78
N TYR A 316 -20.80 5.00 1.32
CA TYR A 316 -21.52 3.85 0.75
C TYR A 316 -22.49 3.24 1.74
N VAL A 317 -22.05 2.90 2.94
CA VAL A 317 -22.91 2.25 3.95
C VAL A 317 -24.06 3.17 4.39
N ALA A 318 -23.83 4.47 4.49
CA ALA A 318 -24.87 5.44 4.80
C ALA A 318 -25.97 5.53 3.71
N LYS A 319 -25.70 5.06 2.50
CA LYS A 319 -26.68 4.99 1.39
C LYS A 319 -27.25 3.59 1.17
N LEU A 320 -26.52 2.57 1.60
CA LEU A 320 -26.95 1.18 1.53
C LEU A 320 -27.99 0.88 2.63
N CYS A 321 -27.68 1.27 3.87
CA CYS A 321 -28.44 0.88 5.05
C CYS A 321 -29.28 2.05 5.58
N THR A 322 -30.54 1.76 5.96
CA THR A 322 -31.45 2.76 6.57
C THR A 322 -31.74 2.48 8.06
N ASP A 323 -31.26 1.35 8.60
CA ASP A 323 -31.43 1.03 10.03
C ASP A 323 -30.42 1.81 10.89
N PRO A 324 -30.86 2.72 11.76
CA PRO A 324 -29.96 3.51 12.60
C PRO A 324 -29.07 2.66 13.51
N TYR A 325 -29.56 1.51 13.99
CA TYR A 325 -28.79 0.62 14.84
C TYR A 325 -27.62 -0.03 14.09
N LEU A 326 -27.85 -0.54 12.88
CA LEU A 326 -26.80 -1.12 12.06
C LEU A 326 -25.79 -0.08 11.58
N ILE A 327 -26.25 1.14 11.25
CA ILE A 327 -25.40 2.27 10.90
C ILE A 327 -24.48 2.65 12.09
N GLU A 328 -25.05 2.76 13.31
CA GLU A 328 -24.26 3.05 14.49
C GLU A 328 -23.24 1.94 14.79
N LYS A 329 -23.66 0.68 14.68
CA LYS A 329 -22.78 -0.48 14.85
C LYS A 329 -21.62 -0.47 13.84
N PHE A 330 -21.92 -0.17 12.59
CA PHE A 330 -20.91 -0.03 11.53
C PHE A 330 -19.94 1.12 11.85
N ASN A 331 -20.44 2.30 12.16
CA ASN A 331 -19.60 3.47 12.47
C ASN A 331 -18.68 3.22 13.67
N ASN A 332 -19.19 2.55 14.71
CA ASN A 332 -18.41 2.18 15.89
C ASN A 332 -17.31 1.16 15.54
N GLN A 333 -17.59 0.21 14.66
CA GLN A 333 -16.57 -0.75 14.21
C GLN A 333 -15.57 -0.09 13.26
N LEU A 334 -16.03 0.73 12.33
CA LEU A 334 -15.15 1.48 11.41
C LEU A 334 -14.17 2.37 12.18
N ALA A 335 -14.64 3.04 13.27
CA ALA A 335 -13.78 3.87 14.11
C ALA A 335 -12.70 3.07 14.89
N LYS A 336 -12.95 1.77 15.15
CA LYS A 336 -11.94 0.86 15.73
C LYS A 336 -10.95 0.38 14.66
N THR A 337 -11.42 0.22 13.44
CA THR A 337 -10.63 -0.29 12.30
C THR A 337 -9.74 0.82 11.73
N VAL A 338 -10.27 2.00 11.47
CA VAL A 338 -9.50 3.14 10.97
C VAL A 338 -9.06 4.00 12.15
N VAL A 339 -7.89 3.68 12.69
CA VAL A 339 -7.39 4.30 13.94
C VAL A 339 -6.92 5.74 13.75
N ASN A 340 -6.44 6.08 12.53
CA ASN A 340 -6.05 7.45 12.16
C ASN A 340 -6.28 7.64 10.68
N LYS A 341 -6.72 8.84 10.28
CA LYS A 341 -6.88 9.21 8.87
C LYS A 341 -6.75 10.70 8.68
N ALA A 342 -6.34 11.10 7.50
CA ALA A 342 -6.30 12.51 7.09
C ALA A 342 -6.45 12.63 5.57
N ASN A 343 -7.01 13.74 5.13
CA ASN A 343 -7.13 14.08 3.73
C ASN A 343 -7.00 15.59 3.52
N THR A 344 -6.50 15.98 2.38
CA THR A 344 -6.61 17.34 1.85
C THR A 344 -8.03 17.55 1.27
N PRO A 345 -8.44 18.79 0.91
CA PRO A 345 -9.77 19.01 0.34
C PRO A 345 -10.04 18.28 -0.99
N LYS A 346 -9.00 17.85 -1.69
CA LYS A 346 -9.10 17.21 -3.00
C LYS A 346 -8.21 15.99 -3.09
N ILE A 347 -8.60 15.01 -3.92
CA ILE A 347 -7.70 14.00 -4.46
C ILE A 347 -7.12 14.47 -5.79
N TYR A 348 -6.01 13.84 -6.15
CA TYR A 348 -5.34 13.97 -7.45
C TYR A 348 -5.58 12.70 -8.26
N SER A 349 -5.71 12.85 -9.57
CA SER A 349 -5.66 11.75 -10.53
C SER A 349 -4.90 12.13 -11.78
N TYR A 350 -4.04 11.25 -12.25
CA TYR A 350 -3.27 11.42 -13.48
C TYR A 350 -3.54 10.30 -14.50
N LEU A 351 -4.63 9.55 -14.32
CA LEU A 351 -4.99 8.38 -15.16
C LEU A 351 -5.08 8.66 -16.66
N TYR A 352 -5.31 9.92 -17.05
CA TYR A 352 -5.47 10.32 -18.45
C TYR A 352 -4.41 11.34 -18.89
N TRP A 353 -3.21 11.35 -18.27
CA TRP A 353 -2.08 12.25 -18.59
C TRP A 353 -2.34 13.74 -18.42
N ILE A 354 -3.48 14.09 -17.90
CA ILE A 354 -3.84 15.44 -17.52
C ILE A 354 -4.19 15.41 -16.05
N PRO A 355 -3.49 16.14 -15.20
CA PRO A 355 -3.82 16.18 -13.78
C PRO A 355 -5.24 16.67 -13.59
N LYS A 356 -6.05 15.87 -12.90
CA LYS A 356 -7.40 16.21 -12.48
C LYS A 356 -7.45 16.22 -10.96
N TYR A 357 -8.34 17.04 -10.42
CA TYR A 357 -8.54 17.16 -8.98
C TYR A 357 -10.03 17.04 -8.68
N TYR A 358 -10.38 16.19 -7.71
CA TYR A 358 -11.76 15.92 -7.32
C TYR A 358 -11.95 16.28 -5.85
N ASP A 359 -13.05 16.95 -5.54
CA ASP A 359 -13.36 17.37 -4.18
C ASP A 359 -13.71 16.17 -3.29
N ILE A 360 -13.23 16.18 -2.05
CA ILE A 360 -13.56 15.21 -1.03
C ILE A 360 -14.66 15.82 -0.15
N ARG A 361 -15.86 15.26 -0.19
CA ARG A 361 -17.02 15.64 0.63
C ARG A 361 -17.10 14.83 1.91
N THR A 362 -16.77 13.53 1.80
CA THR A 362 -16.72 12.58 2.91
C THR A 362 -15.44 11.76 2.83
N PHE A 363 -14.91 11.36 3.98
CA PHE A 363 -13.71 10.56 4.05
C PHE A 363 -13.74 9.62 5.27
N SER A 364 -13.96 8.35 5.03
CA SER A 364 -13.94 7.31 6.06
C SER A 364 -12.56 6.73 6.33
N GLY A 365 -11.61 6.91 5.40
CA GLY A 365 -10.25 6.36 5.47
C GLY A 365 -10.10 4.96 4.87
N LEU A 366 -11.20 4.37 4.41
CA LEU A 366 -11.25 3.14 3.64
C LEU A 366 -12.15 3.33 2.43
N THR A 367 -11.80 2.71 1.31
CA THR A 367 -12.68 2.54 0.15
C THR A 367 -13.21 1.12 0.07
N ILE A 368 -14.24 0.96 -0.73
CA ILE A 368 -14.92 -0.31 -1.04
C ILE A 368 -15.31 -0.31 -2.52
N SER A 369 -15.30 -1.49 -3.14
CA SER A 369 -15.66 -1.63 -4.55
C SER A 369 -17.00 -2.33 -4.81
N ASP A 370 -17.72 -2.71 -3.77
CA ASP A 370 -19.03 -3.40 -3.88
C ASP A 370 -20.01 -2.69 -4.83
N PRO A 371 -20.22 -1.35 -4.77
CA PRO A 371 -21.16 -0.65 -5.65
C PRO A 371 -20.63 -0.41 -7.06
N SER A 372 -19.35 -0.70 -7.34
CA SER A 372 -18.73 -0.40 -8.63
C SER A 372 -19.40 -1.12 -9.79
N GLN A 373 -19.62 -0.40 -10.88
CA GLN A 373 -20.07 -0.92 -12.18
C GLN A 373 -18.91 -1.06 -13.18
N ASN A 374 -17.67 -0.71 -12.77
CA ASN A 374 -16.48 -0.86 -13.59
C ASN A 374 -16.28 -2.32 -13.97
N VAL A 375 -15.97 -2.56 -15.24
CA VAL A 375 -15.79 -3.92 -15.77
C VAL A 375 -14.76 -4.73 -14.99
N VAL A 376 -13.64 -4.10 -14.58
CA VAL A 376 -12.58 -4.75 -13.78
C VAL A 376 -13.11 -5.13 -12.39
N ALA A 377 -13.82 -4.22 -11.74
CA ALA A 377 -14.42 -4.50 -10.45
C ALA A 377 -15.47 -5.62 -10.54
N ASN A 378 -16.31 -5.60 -11.56
CA ASN A 378 -17.34 -6.63 -11.76
C ASN A 378 -16.76 -8.01 -12.09
N GLN A 379 -15.60 -8.07 -12.74
CA GLN A 379 -14.91 -9.34 -13.00
C GLN A 379 -14.23 -9.90 -11.73
N GLY A 380 -13.76 -9.03 -10.85
CA GLY A 380 -12.85 -9.40 -9.76
C GLY A 380 -13.46 -9.40 -8.35
N LYS A 381 -14.37 -8.49 -8.02
CA LYS A 381 -14.79 -8.25 -6.63
C LYS A 381 -15.33 -9.49 -5.91
N GLU A 382 -16.09 -10.33 -6.60
CA GLU A 382 -16.64 -11.56 -6.02
C GLU A 382 -15.60 -12.63 -5.69
N ARG A 383 -14.40 -12.52 -6.28
CA ARG A 383 -13.27 -13.42 -5.99
C ARG A 383 -12.52 -13.04 -4.73
N THR A 384 -12.64 -11.79 -4.27
CA THR A 384 -11.93 -11.31 -3.07
C THR A 384 -12.38 -12.04 -1.81
N ASN A 385 -11.48 -12.16 -0.85
CA ASN A 385 -11.82 -12.74 0.45
C ASN A 385 -12.77 -11.84 1.25
N TRP A 386 -12.74 -10.52 1.02
CA TRP A 386 -13.70 -9.58 1.58
C TRP A 386 -15.13 -9.90 1.12
N TRP A 387 -15.36 -10.01 -0.19
CA TRP A 387 -16.68 -10.33 -0.74
C TRP A 387 -17.23 -11.64 -0.19
N LYS A 388 -16.41 -12.70 -0.22
CA LYS A 388 -16.80 -14.02 0.33
C LYS A 388 -17.18 -13.96 1.80
N ALA A 389 -16.54 -13.10 2.60
CA ALA A 389 -16.83 -12.95 4.01
C ALA A 389 -18.09 -12.12 4.30
N THR A 390 -18.51 -11.27 3.38
CA THR A 390 -19.59 -10.30 3.59
C THR A 390 -20.89 -10.61 2.81
N HIS A 391 -20.85 -11.49 1.80
CA HIS A 391 -21.99 -11.84 0.95
C HIS A 391 -22.41 -13.32 0.97
N ASN A 392 -21.60 -14.21 1.59
CA ASN A 392 -21.88 -15.66 1.66
C ASN A 392 -22.29 -16.15 3.05
#